data_ae9a89679e3d286a2d1781021ce7a542
#
_entry.id   ae9a89679e3d286a2d1781021ce7a542
#
_cell.length_a   1.000
_cell.length_b   1.000
_cell.length_c   1.000
_cell.angle_alpha   90.00
_cell.angle_beta   90.00
_cell.angle_gamma   90.00
#
_symmetry.space_group_name_H-M   'P 1'
#
loop_
_entity.id
_entity.type
_entity.pdbx_description
1 polymer ?
#
loop_
_entity_poly.entity_id
_entity_poly.type
_entity_poly.pdbx_seq_one_letter_code
_entity_poly.pdbx_strand_id
1 'polypeptide(L)'
;MEFDQHKPIYLQIADAICERILTGLWPEGERIPSVRECGISLEVNPNTVARSYDELSSEGIIHNKRGIGYFVSPGAKNVIRDKQRESFVSGDLKEVFRKMEILGISIEDISSLYHKYISKGSKE
;
A
#
# COMPACT_ATOMS: atom_id res chain seq x y z
N MET A 1 1.08 -13.87 7.87
CA MET A 1 1.07 -12.40 7.91
C MET A 1 0.96 -11.92 9.35
N GLU A 2 1.87 -11.07 9.76
CA GLU A 2 1.83 -10.48 11.10
C GLU A 2 1.07 -9.16 11.04
N PHE A 3 0.27 -8.90 12.08
CA PHE A 3 -0.60 -7.72 12.11
C PHE A 3 -0.21 -6.78 13.25
N ASP A 4 -0.21 -5.48 12.93
CA ASP A 4 -0.03 -4.41 13.90
C ASP A 4 -1.29 -4.29 14.76
N GLN A 5 -1.13 -4.10 16.07
CA GLN A 5 -2.25 -3.96 17.00
C GLN A 5 -2.97 -2.62 16.90
N HIS A 6 -2.34 -1.61 16.27
CA HIS A 6 -2.87 -0.24 16.21
C HIS A 6 -3.74 0.05 14.99
N LYS A 7 -3.79 -0.89 14.05
CA LYS A 7 -4.56 -0.71 12.81
C LYS A 7 -5.50 -1.89 12.62
N PRO A 8 -6.76 -1.66 12.22
CA PRO A 8 -7.69 -2.76 11.95
C PRO A 8 -7.10 -3.74 10.94
N ILE A 9 -7.32 -5.03 11.17
CA ILE A 9 -6.76 -6.10 10.32
C ILE A 9 -7.18 -5.92 8.86
N TYR A 10 -8.45 -5.59 8.62
CA TYR A 10 -8.93 -5.43 7.25
C TYR A 10 -8.19 -4.33 6.48
N LEU A 11 -7.75 -3.28 7.15
CA LEU A 11 -6.96 -2.21 6.51
C LEU A 11 -5.53 -2.65 6.26
N GLN A 12 -4.96 -3.46 7.14
CA GLN A 12 -3.62 -4.03 6.92
C GLN A 12 -3.61 -4.98 5.73
N ILE A 13 -4.68 -5.75 5.56
CA ILE A 13 -4.84 -6.63 4.39
C ILE A 13 -4.96 -5.77 3.12
N ALA A 14 -5.76 -4.70 3.18
CA ALA A 14 -5.90 -3.77 2.06
C ALA A 14 -4.54 -3.16 1.67
N ASP A 15 -3.74 -2.76 2.66
CA ASP A 15 -2.39 -2.23 2.42
C ASP A 15 -1.48 -3.26 1.75
N ALA A 16 -1.54 -4.51 2.20
CA ALA A 16 -0.75 -5.59 1.62
C ALA A 16 -1.14 -5.85 0.16
N ILE A 17 -2.43 -5.76 -0.15
CA ILE A 17 -2.93 -5.89 -1.52
C ILE A 17 -2.43 -4.73 -2.39
N CYS A 18 -2.49 -3.50 -1.87
CA CYS A 18 -1.95 -2.33 -2.57
C CYS A 18 -0.47 -2.50 -2.91
N GLU A 19 0.31 -3.06 -1.99
CA GLU A 19 1.72 -3.33 -2.22
C GLU A 19 1.92 -4.31 -3.39
N ARG A 20 1.11 -5.35 -3.47
CA ARG A 20 1.16 -6.33 -4.57
C ARG A 20 0.81 -5.69 -5.91
N ILE A 21 -0.10 -4.73 -5.91
CA ILE A 21 -0.46 -4.00 -7.12
C ILE A 21 0.66 -3.04 -7.52
N LEU A 22 1.20 -2.28 -6.57
CA LEU A 22 2.27 -1.33 -6.84
C LEU A 22 3.53 -2.00 -7.37
N THR A 23 3.87 -3.18 -6.86
CA THR A 23 5.07 -3.91 -7.29
C THR A 23 4.86 -4.70 -8.58
N GLY A 24 3.63 -4.75 -9.09
CA GLY A 24 3.31 -5.46 -10.31
C GLY A 24 3.04 -6.95 -10.13
N LEU A 25 3.05 -7.44 -8.88
CA LEU A 25 2.70 -8.84 -8.59
C LEU A 25 1.25 -9.12 -8.99
N TRP A 26 0.36 -8.14 -8.77
CA TRP A 26 -1.02 -8.18 -9.23
C TRP A 26 -1.21 -7.07 -10.28
N PRO A 27 -1.06 -7.40 -11.58
CA PRO A 27 -1.14 -6.40 -12.66
C PRO A 27 -2.54 -5.83 -12.85
N GLU A 28 -2.59 -4.59 -13.35
CA GLU A 28 -3.86 -3.95 -13.70
C GLU A 28 -4.58 -4.76 -14.78
N GLY A 29 -5.89 -4.87 -14.63
CA GLY A 29 -6.74 -5.59 -15.57
C GLY A 29 -6.82 -7.09 -15.31
N GLU A 30 -6.00 -7.64 -14.46
CA GLU A 30 -6.00 -9.08 -14.19
C GLU A 30 -6.85 -9.45 -12.98
N ARG A 31 -7.35 -10.69 -13.04
CA ARG A 31 -8.15 -11.26 -11.97
C ARG A 31 -7.28 -11.54 -10.73
N ILE A 32 -7.81 -11.23 -9.56
CA ILE A 32 -7.16 -11.50 -8.27
C ILE A 32 -7.89 -12.66 -7.57
N PRO A 33 -7.26 -13.25 -6.54
CA PRO A 33 -7.92 -14.31 -5.78
C PRO A 33 -9.26 -13.89 -5.22
N SER A 34 -10.19 -14.84 -5.13
CA SER A 34 -11.47 -14.60 -4.48
C SER A 34 -11.26 -14.28 -3.00
N VAL A 35 -12.27 -13.71 -2.37
CA VAL A 35 -12.26 -13.46 -0.92
C VAL A 35 -11.90 -14.72 -0.14
N ARG A 36 -12.50 -15.86 -0.53
CA ARG A 36 -12.24 -17.14 0.13
C ARG A 36 -10.80 -17.62 -0.08
N GLU A 37 -10.32 -17.58 -1.32
CA GLU A 37 -8.95 -17.97 -1.66
C GLU A 37 -7.92 -17.11 -0.92
N CYS A 38 -8.16 -15.81 -0.87
CA CYS A 38 -7.30 -14.87 -0.18
C CYS A 38 -7.28 -15.15 1.34
N GLY A 39 -8.45 -15.44 1.91
CA GLY A 39 -8.56 -15.80 3.33
C GLY A 39 -7.75 -17.04 3.69
N ILE A 40 -7.83 -18.06 2.85
CA ILE A 40 -7.07 -19.30 3.04
C ILE A 40 -5.56 -19.01 2.95
N SER A 41 -5.16 -18.27 1.94
CA SER A 41 -3.74 -17.92 1.72
C SER A 41 -3.13 -17.12 2.87
N LEU A 42 -3.89 -16.20 3.44
CA LEU A 42 -3.43 -15.33 4.54
C LEU A 42 -3.76 -15.89 5.92
N GLU A 43 -4.48 -17.01 5.99
CA GLU A 43 -4.95 -17.60 7.25
C GLU A 43 -5.81 -16.60 8.03
N VAL A 44 -6.74 -15.94 7.34
CA VAL A 44 -7.62 -14.91 7.88
C VAL A 44 -9.07 -15.26 7.56
N ASN A 45 -9.97 -14.87 8.45
CA ASN A 45 -11.41 -15.02 8.25
C ASN A 45 -11.83 -14.38 6.92
N PRO A 46 -12.55 -15.12 6.04
CA PRO A 46 -13.03 -14.55 4.78
C PRO A 46 -13.86 -13.28 4.93
N ASN A 47 -14.60 -13.15 6.03
CA ASN A 47 -15.38 -11.92 6.28
C ASN A 47 -14.48 -10.69 6.45
N THR A 48 -13.31 -10.87 7.04
CA THR A 48 -12.32 -9.80 7.19
C THR A 48 -11.74 -9.42 5.83
N VAL A 49 -11.45 -10.43 5.00
CA VAL A 49 -10.97 -10.20 3.63
C VAL A 49 -12.05 -9.49 2.80
N ALA A 50 -13.31 -9.90 2.93
CA ALA A 50 -14.42 -9.26 2.22
C ALA A 50 -14.47 -7.76 2.54
N ARG A 51 -14.27 -7.40 3.80
CA ARG A 51 -14.22 -6.00 4.22
C ARG A 51 -13.08 -5.23 3.56
N SER A 52 -11.91 -5.89 3.43
CA SER A 52 -10.77 -5.31 2.72
C SER A 52 -11.07 -5.07 1.25
N TYR A 53 -11.71 -6.03 0.59
CA TYR A 53 -12.10 -5.91 -0.82
C TYR A 53 -13.14 -4.81 -1.02
N ASP A 54 -14.10 -4.68 -0.09
CA ASP A 54 -15.09 -3.60 -0.14
C ASP A 54 -14.40 -2.23 -0.04
N GLU A 55 -13.43 -2.09 0.85
CA GLU A 55 -12.65 -0.86 1.01
C GLU A 55 -11.92 -0.50 -0.28
N LEU A 56 -11.20 -1.47 -0.85
CA LEU A 56 -10.45 -1.26 -2.09
C LEU A 56 -11.37 -0.97 -3.28
N SER A 57 -12.54 -1.61 -3.30
CA SER A 57 -13.54 -1.36 -4.35
C SER A 57 -14.10 0.06 -4.26
N SER A 58 -14.36 0.53 -3.03
CA SER A 58 -14.87 1.90 -2.80
C SER A 58 -13.86 2.96 -3.25
N GLU A 59 -12.57 2.63 -3.23
CA GLU A 59 -11.50 3.53 -3.66
C GLU A 59 -11.18 3.42 -5.17
N GLY A 60 -11.84 2.51 -5.87
CA GLY A 60 -11.60 2.31 -7.29
C GLY A 60 -10.33 1.54 -7.63
N ILE A 61 -9.74 0.85 -6.65
CA ILE A 61 -8.49 0.09 -6.81
C ILE A 61 -8.77 -1.28 -7.42
N ILE A 62 -9.82 -1.93 -6.96
CA ILE A 62 -10.30 -3.19 -7.54
C ILE A 62 -11.78 -3.04 -7.88
N HIS A 63 -12.29 -3.95 -8.69
CA HIS A 63 -13.71 -3.99 -9.00
C HIS A 63 -14.19 -5.42 -9.15
N ASN A 64 -15.45 -5.63 -8.81
CA ASN A 64 -16.09 -6.93 -8.92
C ASN A 64 -16.81 -7.02 -10.28
N LYS A 65 -16.51 -8.07 -11.04
CA LYS A 65 -17.29 -8.43 -12.23
C LYS A 65 -18.24 -9.54 -11.80
N ARG A 66 -19.52 -9.20 -11.75
CA ARG A 66 -20.56 -10.08 -11.25
C ARG A 66 -20.51 -11.45 -11.93
N GLY A 67 -20.43 -12.50 -11.14
CA GLY A 67 -20.38 -13.89 -11.63
C GLY A 67 -19.01 -14.34 -12.13
N ILE A 68 -18.02 -13.44 -12.14
CA ILE A 68 -16.66 -13.76 -12.63
C ILE A 68 -15.63 -13.66 -11.51
N GLY A 69 -15.62 -12.53 -10.79
CA GLY A 69 -14.68 -12.31 -9.69
C GLY A 69 -14.17 -10.88 -9.60
N TYR A 70 -13.12 -10.70 -8.83
CA TYR A 70 -12.50 -9.39 -8.62
C TYR A 70 -11.28 -9.21 -9.53
N PHE A 71 -11.10 -7.98 -9.98
CA PHE A 71 -10.03 -7.60 -10.89
C PHE A 71 -9.35 -6.33 -10.40
N VAL A 72 -8.06 -6.18 -10.68
CA VAL A 72 -7.36 -4.91 -10.45
C VAL A 72 -7.85 -3.91 -11.49
N SER A 73 -8.33 -2.75 -11.04
CA SER A 73 -8.89 -1.74 -11.94
C SER A 73 -7.80 -1.05 -12.76
N PRO A 74 -8.11 -0.66 -14.01
CA PRO A 74 -7.20 0.19 -14.77
C PRO A 74 -6.91 1.47 -14.00
N GLY A 75 -5.64 1.88 -13.94
CA GLY A 75 -5.23 3.07 -13.20
C GLY A 75 -5.03 2.86 -11.70
N ALA A 76 -5.18 1.63 -11.20
CA ALA A 76 -5.06 1.33 -9.78
C ALA A 76 -3.73 1.77 -9.19
N LYS A 77 -2.61 1.58 -9.90
CA LYS A 77 -1.29 1.99 -9.42
C LYS A 77 -1.24 3.49 -9.13
N ASN A 78 -1.80 4.30 -10.02
CA ASN A 78 -1.82 5.76 -9.83
C ASN A 78 -2.68 6.17 -8.65
N VAL A 79 -3.84 5.55 -8.49
CA VAL A 79 -4.74 5.82 -7.35
C VAL A 79 -4.03 5.51 -6.04
N ILE A 80 -3.40 4.34 -5.95
CA ILE A 80 -2.67 3.92 -4.76
C ILE A 80 -1.51 4.86 -4.47
N ARG A 81 -0.71 5.17 -5.50
CA ARG A 81 0.46 6.03 -5.36
C ARG A 81 0.08 7.43 -4.88
N ASP A 82 -0.95 8.01 -5.46
CA ASP A 82 -1.41 9.35 -5.07
C ASP A 82 -1.87 9.36 -3.61
N LYS A 83 -2.63 8.36 -3.21
CA LYS A 83 -3.13 8.23 -1.85
C LYS A 83 -1.99 8.06 -0.84
N GLN A 84 -1.04 7.16 -1.13
CA GLN A 84 0.09 6.91 -0.25
C GLN A 84 1.02 8.10 -0.19
N ARG A 85 1.21 8.80 -1.31
CA ARG A 85 2.01 10.02 -1.38
C ARG A 85 1.43 11.11 -0.48
N GLU A 86 0.12 11.33 -0.57
CA GLU A 86 -0.57 12.31 0.26
C GLU A 86 -0.45 11.98 1.74
N SER A 87 -0.66 10.72 2.10
CA SER A 87 -0.55 10.25 3.47
C SER A 87 0.88 10.42 4.00
N PHE A 88 1.88 10.11 3.19
CA PHE A 88 3.28 10.27 3.56
C PHE A 88 3.62 11.74 3.82
N VAL A 89 3.25 12.61 2.91
CA VAL A 89 3.56 14.06 3.01
C VAL A 89 2.86 14.69 4.21
N SER A 90 1.60 14.35 4.44
CA SER A 90 0.82 14.95 5.53
C SER A 90 1.10 14.34 6.90
N GLY A 91 1.65 13.14 6.95
CA GLY A 91 1.90 12.42 8.21
C GLY A 91 3.38 12.16 8.47
N ASP A 92 3.90 11.11 7.85
CA ASP A 92 5.27 10.63 8.11
C ASP A 92 6.33 11.71 7.92
N LEU A 93 6.21 12.49 6.87
CA LEU A 93 7.21 13.52 6.54
C LEU A 93 7.22 14.64 7.59
N LYS A 94 6.06 15.01 8.13
CA LYS A 94 5.99 16.01 9.19
C LYS A 94 6.73 15.55 10.44
N GLU A 95 6.63 14.27 10.77
CA GLU A 95 7.36 13.70 11.90
C GLU A 95 8.86 13.71 11.64
N VAL A 96 9.28 13.43 10.41
CA VAL A 96 10.69 13.55 10.02
C VAL A 96 11.18 14.98 10.20
N PHE A 97 10.40 15.97 9.77
CA PHE A 97 10.76 17.39 9.94
C PHE A 97 10.92 17.76 11.40
N ARG A 98 10.00 17.29 12.26
CA ARG A 98 10.08 17.53 13.71
C ARG A 98 11.38 16.98 14.29
N LYS A 99 11.75 15.76 13.92
CA LYS A 99 12.98 15.12 14.39
C LYS A 99 14.22 15.82 13.88
N MET A 100 14.20 16.27 12.63
CA MET A 100 15.31 17.05 12.06
C MET A 100 15.58 18.31 12.87
N GLU A 101 14.51 19.02 13.24
CA GLU A 101 14.62 20.24 14.06
C GLU A 101 15.24 19.94 15.42
N ILE A 102 14.76 18.90 16.09
CA ILE A 102 15.25 18.51 17.42
C ILE A 102 16.73 18.06 17.36
N LEU A 103 17.10 17.33 16.32
CA LEU A 103 18.44 16.74 16.20
C LEU A 103 19.44 17.66 15.49
N GLY A 104 19.01 18.82 15.03
CA GLY A 104 19.89 19.74 14.31
C GLY A 104 20.31 19.25 12.94
N ILE A 105 19.46 18.49 12.27
CA ILE A 105 19.73 17.98 10.93
C ILE A 105 19.15 18.95 9.92
N SER A 106 19.99 19.46 9.00
CA SER A 106 19.56 20.43 7.99
C SER A 106 19.00 19.74 6.76
N ILE A 107 18.32 20.51 5.90
CA ILE A 107 17.86 20.01 4.62
C ILE A 107 19.04 19.62 3.72
N GLU A 108 20.15 20.31 3.83
CA GLU A 108 21.38 20.00 3.08
C GLU A 108 21.91 18.63 3.50
N ASP A 109 21.89 18.33 4.81
CA ASP A 109 22.30 17.01 5.32
C ASP A 109 21.42 15.90 4.74
N ILE A 110 20.10 16.12 4.75
CA ILE A 110 19.12 15.16 4.23
C ILE A 110 19.31 14.98 2.72
N SER A 111 19.52 16.07 2.00
CA SER A 111 19.76 16.01 0.56
C SER A 111 20.99 15.15 0.22
N SER A 112 22.09 15.35 0.95
CA SER A 112 23.31 14.56 0.76
C SER A 112 23.07 13.07 1.03
N LEU A 113 22.35 12.76 2.12
CA LEU A 113 22.02 11.37 2.48
C LEU A 113 21.11 10.74 1.43
N TYR A 114 20.15 11.49 0.92
CA TYR A 114 19.22 11.03 -0.11
C TYR A 114 19.96 10.67 -1.39
N HIS A 115 20.89 11.54 -1.85
CA HIS A 115 21.68 11.29 -3.05
C HIS A 115 22.56 10.04 -2.91
N LYS A 116 23.15 9.82 -1.74
CA LYS A 116 23.90 8.60 -1.44
C LYS A 116 23.02 7.37 -1.49
N TYR A 117 21.84 7.47 -0.93
CA TYR A 117 20.87 6.37 -0.91
C TYR A 117 20.46 5.97 -2.33
N ILE A 118 20.12 6.94 -3.17
CA ILE A 118 19.75 6.70 -4.57
C ILE A 118 20.91 6.08 -5.35
N SER A 119 22.12 6.59 -5.20
CA SER A 119 23.30 6.07 -5.85
C SER A 119 23.55 4.60 -5.56
N LYS A 120 23.37 4.20 -4.30
CA LYS A 120 23.49 2.79 -3.88
C LYS A 120 22.38 1.94 -4.44
N GLY A 121 21.14 2.44 -4.39
CA GLY A 121 19.96 1.74 -4.90
C GLY A 121 20.03 1.47 -6.40
N SER A 122 20.58 2.41 -7.17
CA SER A 122 20.68 2.27 -8.62
C SER A 122 21.76 1.27 -9.06
N LYS A 123 22.61 0.81 -8.16
CA LYS A 123 23.65 -0.20 -8.44
C LYS A 123 23.14 -1.63 -8.20
N GLU A 124 22.02 -1.78 -7.59
CA GLU A 124 21.36 -3.07 -7.33
C GLU A 124 20.37 -3.38 -8.43
#